data_3991c1010e40512c69c2f2034fffa692
#
_entry.id   3991c1010e40512c69c2f2034fffa692
#
_cell.length_a   1.000
_cell.length_b   1.000
_cell.length_c   1.000
_cell.angle_alpha   90.00
_cell.angle_beta   90.00
_cell.angle_gamma   90.00
#
_symmetry.space_group_name_H-M   'P 1'
#
loop_
_entity.id
_entity.type
_entity.pdbx_description
1 polymer ?
#
loop_
_entity_poly.entity_id
_entity_poly.type
_entity_poly.pdbx_seq_one_letter_code
_entity_poly.pdbx_strand_id
1 'polypeptide(L)' 'MKFEINDKVKLIAPVSYLKTSDNMPMLRPPDLVGIDEIGEILSIKSPDTFEVKFRRGSFLIDIDKIEKI' A
#
# COMPACT_ATOMS: atom_id res chain seq x y z
N MET A 1 9.20 8.60 11.57
CA MET A 1 9.05 8.92 10.14
C MET A 1 7.58 9.25 9.86
N LYS A 2 7.33 10.28 9.10
CA LYS A 2 5.98 10.76 8.91
C LYS A 2 5.54 10.61 7.44
N PHE A 3 4.41 9.94 7.24
CA PHE A 3 3.81 9.79 5.92
C PHE A 3 2.61 10.72 5.81
N GLU A 4 2.38 11.22 4.61
CA GLU A 4 1.26 12.13 4.33
C GLU A 4 0.50 11.66 3.11
N ILE A 5 -0.76 12.09 3.00
CA ILE A 5 -1.55 11.83 1.81
C ILE A 5 -0.86 12.44 0.61
N ASN A 6 -0.87 11.71 -0.50
CA ASN A 6 -0.20 12.06 -1.76
C ASN A 6 1.31 11.83 -1.77
N ASP A 7 1.88 11.32 -0.67
CA ASP A 7 3.29 10.94 -0.69
C ASP A 7 3.51 9.76 -1.62
N LYS A 8 4.65 9.77 -2.30
CA LYS A 8 5.08 8.63 -3.10
C LYS A 8 5.86 7.68 -2.21
N VAL A 9 5.52 6.42 -2.30
CA VAL A 9 6.16 5.37 -1.50
C VAL A 9 6.46 4.19 -2.39
N LYS A 10 7.31 3.29 -1.91
CA LYS A 10 7.60 2.04 -2.61
C LYS A 10 7.45 0.88 -1.65
N LEU A 11 7.10 -0.29 -2.19
CA LEU A 11 7.01 -1.50 -1.40
C LEU A 11 8.43 -2.03 -1.17
N ILE A 12 8.79 -2.25 0.10
CA ILE A 12 10.15 -2.66 0.44
C ILE A 12 10.24 -4.08 1.00
N ALA A 13 9.08 -4.71 1.23
CA ALA A 13 9.06 -6.05 1.79
C ALA A 13 7.94 -6.84 1.17
N PRO A 14 8.11 -8.15 1.01
CA PRO A 14 7.03 -8.98 0.47
C PRO A 14 5.86 -9.02 1.44
N VAL A 15 4.67 -9.15 0.90
CA VAL A 15 3.45 -9.34 1.69
C VAL A 15 2.88 -10.70 1.36
N SER A 16 2.11 -11.25 2.29
CA SER A 16 1.49 -12.57 2.08
C SER A 16 0.28 -12.47 1.14
N TYR A 17 -0.37 -11.31 1.13
CA TYR A 17 -1.52 -11.05 0.28
C TYR A 17 -1.74 -9.55 0.24
N LEU A 18 -2.54 -9.11 -0.72
CA LEU A 18 -2.95 -7.72 -0.83
C LEU A 18 -4.44 -7.63 -0.53
N LYS A 19 -4.82 -6.65 0.28
CA LYS A 19 -6.21 -6.41 0.63
C LYS A 19 -6.67 -5.15 -0.10
N THR A 20 -7.74 -5.27 -0.88
CA THR A 20 -8.24 -4.11 -1.62
C THR A 20 -8.83 -3.09 -0.66
N SER A 21 -8.86 -1.84 -1.10
CA SER A 21 -9.39 -0.73 -0.29
C SER A 21 -10.88 -0.51 -0.51
N ASP A 22 -11.58 -1.44 -1.13
CA ASP A 22 -13.01 -1.34 -1.39
C ASP A 22 -13.83 -1.46 -0.11
N ASN A 23 -15.12 -1.10 -0.19
CA ASN A 23 -16.04 -1.25 0.93
C ASN A 23 -16.15 -2.70 1.38
N MET A 24 -16.02 -3.64 0.45
CA MET A 24 -15.95 -5.06 0.78
C MET A 24 -14.55 -5.53 0.36
N PRO A 25 -13.58 -5.41 1.27
CA PRO A 25 -12.20 -5.75 0.92
C PRO A 25 -12.06 -7.20 0.47
N MET A 26 -11.26 -7.38 -0.57
CA MET A 26 -10.96 -8.71 -1.10
C MET A 26 -9.46 -8.94 -1.00
N LEU A 27 -9.09 -10.19 -0.75
CA LEU A 27 -7.67 -10.57 -0.73
C LEU A 27 -7.24 -10.87 -2.16
N ARG A 28 -6.08 -10.34 -2.53
CA ARG A 28 -5.51 -10.53 -3.86
C ARG A 28 -4.13 -11.13 -3.75
N PRO A 29 -3.65 -11.80 -4.81
CA PRO A 29 -2.29 -12.33 -4.81
C PRO A 29 -1.27 -11.21 -4.57
N PRO A 30 -0.21 -11.51 -3.82
CA PRO A 30 0.79 -10.49 -3.48
C PRO A 30 1.62 -10.04 -4.68
N ASP A 31 1.63 -10.80 -5.76
CA ASP A 31 2.42 -10.46 -6.94
C ASP A 31 1.82 -9.35 -7.80
N LEU A 32 0.66 -8.80 -7.41
CA LEU A 32 0.09 -7.65 -8.10
C LEU A 32 0.92 -6.39 -7.87
N VAL A 33 1.71 -6.35 -6.80
CA VAL A 33 2.60 -5.22 -6.50
C VAL A 33 4.00 -5.79 -6.31
N GLY A 34 4.92 -5.33 -7.12
CA GLY A 34 6.31 -5.77 -7.03
C GLY A 34 7.09 -5.00 -5.97
N ILE A 35 8.19 -5.58 -5.50
CA ILE A 35 9.14 -4.87 -4.65
C ILE A 35 9.68 -3.68 -5.45
N ASP A 36 9.80 -2.54 -4.80
CA ASP A 36 10.24 -1.28 -5.38
C ASP A 36 9.21 -0.64 -6.33
N GLU A 37 8.03 -1.22 -6.44
CA GLU A 37 6.98 -0.56 -7.21
C GLU A 37 6.52 0.69 -6.47
N ILE A 38 6.34 1.78 -7.21
CA ILE A 38 5.99 3.07 -6.63
C ILE A 38 4.48 3.22 -6.57
N GLY A 39 3.99 3.65 -5.41
CA GLY A 39 2.59 3.95 -5.21
C GLY A 39 2.41 5.31 -4.58
N GLU A 40 1.16 5.71 -4.42
CA GLU A 40 0.82 7.00 -3.82
C GLU A 40 -0.16 6.78 -2.69
N ILE A 41 0.08 7.40 -1.54
CA ILE A 41 -0.81 7.30 -0.40
C ILE A 41 -2.09 8.08 -0.68
N LEU A 42 -3.22 7.39 -0.69
CA LEU A 42 -4.53 8.01 -0.92
C LEU A 42 -5.20 8.41 0.39
N SER A 43 -5.05 7.60 1.43
CA SER A 43 -5.62 7.94 2.72
C SER A 43 -4.93 7.12 3.81
N ILE A 44 -5.10 7.57 5.05
CA ILE A 44 -4.57 6.90 6.22
C ILE A 44 -5.75 6.27 6.93
N LYS A 45 -5.80 4.93 6.92
CA LYS A 45 -6.93 4.21 7.51
C LYS A 45 -6.76 3.97 8.99
N SER A 46 -5.52 3.80 9.42
CA SER A 46 -5.18 3.65 10.83
C SER A 46 -3.72 4.08 10.97
N PRO A 47 -3.22 4.22 12.22
CA PRO A 47 -1.81 4.61 12.39
C PRO A 47 -0.83 3.69 11.69
N ASP A 48 -1.21 2.43 11.47
CA ASP A 48 -0.31 1.42 10.91
C ASP A 48 -0.67 1.01 9.49
N THR A 49 -1.79 1.48 8.94
CA THR A 49 -2.26 0.99 7.64
C THR A 49 -2.68 2.16 6.77
N PHE A 50 -2.15 2.19 5.56
CA PHE A 50 -2.47 3.22 4.58
C PHE A 50 -3.14 2.60 3.36
N GLU A 51 -3.99 3.41 2.73
CA GLU A 51 -4.50 3.07 1.41
C GLU A 51 -3.52 3.62 0.39
N VAL A 52 -2.90 2.73 -0.38
CA VAL A 52 -1.87 3.10 -1.33
C VAL A 52 -2.31 2.70 -2.73
N LYS A 53 -2.26 3.63 -3.66
CA LYS A 53 -2.62 3.38 -5.04
C LYS A 53 -1.38 2.95 -5.82
N PHE A 54 -1.43 1.75 -6.36
CA PHE A 54 -0.41 1.22 -7.24
C PHE A 54 -0.97 1.11 -8.65
N ARG A 55 -0.13 0.66 -9.55
CA ARG A 55 -0.48 0.55 -10.96
C ARG A 55 -1.72 -0.32 -11.20
N ARG A 56 -1.87 -1.38 -10.42
CA ARG A 56 -2.95 -2.35 -10.63
C ARG A 56 -4.12 -2.18 -9.67
N GLY A 57 -4.12 -1.12 -8.89
CA GLY A 57 -5.22 -0.84 -8.00
C GLY A 57 -4.76 -0.27 -6.68
N SER A 58 -5.71 -0.02 -5.80
CA SER A 58 -5.44 0.54 -4.48
C SER A 58 -5.57 -0.57 -3.44
N PHE A 59 -4.59 -0.65 -2.55
CA PHE A 59 -4.53 -1.69 -1.55
C PHE A 59 -4.23 -1.11 -0.18
N LEU A 60 -4.62 -1.84 0.86
CA LEU A 60 -4.30 -1.48 2.24
C LEU A 60 -2.94 -2.11 2.57
N ILE A 61 -1.97 -1.29 2.89
CA ILE A 61 -0.60 -1.71 3.13
C ILE A 61 -0.15 -1.23 4.50
N ASP A 62 0.48 -2.11 5.26
CA ASP A 62 1.05 -1.73 6.55
C ASP A 62 2.28 -0.85 6.34
N ILE A 63 2.49 0.08 7.24
CA ILE A 63 3.55 1.07 7.09
C ILE A 63 4.94 0.45 7.13
N ASP A 64 5.10 -0.70 7.78
CA ASP A 64 6.41 -1.36 7.84
C ASP A 64 6.77 -2.06 6.53
N LYS A 65 5.87 -2.10 5.56
CA LYS A 65 6.12 -2.70 4.25
C LYS A 65 6.45 -1.66 3.19
N ILE A 66 6.39 -0.38 3.51
CA ILE A 66 6.64 0.67 2.54
C ILE A 66 7.69 1.65 3.06
N GLU A 67 8.28 2.37 2.12
CA GLU A 67 9.28 3.38 2.42
C GLU A 67 8.98 4.62 1.58
N LYS A 68 9.14 5.78 2.19
CA LYS A 68 8.93 7.04 1.49
C LYS A 68 10.09 7.29 0.52
N ILE A 69 9.74 7.75 -0.65
CA ILE A 69 10.72 8.08 -1.69
C ILE A 69 11.27 9.49 -1.49
#